data_78d76fa2586f6612aaa35e75e2a2461e
#
_entry.id   78d76fa2586f6612aaa35e75e2a2461e
#
_cell.length_a   1.000
_cell.length_b   1.000
_cell.length_c   1.000
_cell.angle_alpha   90.00
_cell.angle_beta   90.00
_cell.angle_gamma   90.00
#
_symmetry.space_group_name_H-M   'P 1'
#
loop_
_entity.id
_entity.type
_entity.pdbx_description
1 polymer ?
#
loop_
_entity_poly.entity_id
_entity_poly.type
_entity_poly.pdbx_seq_one_letter_code
_entity_poly.pdbx_strand_id
1 'polypeptide(L)'
;MASSTALIGFGLDSLVEVSSAAAVAWQFSTPDHEAREKAALRIIALSFFALAAYVSVESVRALLGYAEPRPSIVGIVLAAVSLVVMPWLSWAQRRTGRELESRSAVADSKQTLLCTYLSAVLLVGLGLNSLFGWSWADPIRRPDHRRRRRPRRT
;
A
#
# COMPACT_ATOMS: atom_id res chain seq x y z
N MET A 1 20.10 -2.04 -8.69
CA MET A 1 19.17 -1.27 -7.86
C MET A 1 17.96 -2.16 -7.60
N ALA A 2 17.85 -2.77 -6.43
CA ALA A 2 16.68 -3.58 -6.09
C ALA A 2 15.57 -2.60 -5.67
N SER A 3 14.64 -2.33 -6.59
CA SER A 3 13.40 -1.62 -6.28
C SER A 3 12.63 -2.48 -5.28
N SER A 4 12.50 -1.98 -4.05
CA SER A 4 11.71 -2.64 -3.03
C SER A 4 10.25 -2.66 -3.50
N THR A 5 9.64 -3.84 -3.56
CA THR A 5 8.22 -4.01 -3.89
C THR A 5 7.33 -3.14 -3.01
N ALA A 6 7.75 -2.91 -1.75
CA ALA A 6 7.10 -1.99 -0.83
C ALA A 6 7.10 -0.54 -1.34
N LEU A 7 8.22 -0.04 -1.88
CA LEU A 7 8.30 1.32 -2.42
C LEU A 7 7.43 1.50 -3.67
N ILE A 8 7.34 0.47 -4.51
CA ILE A 8 6.44 0.48 -5.67
C ILE A 8 4.99 0.50 -5.19
N GLY A 9 4.64 -0.33 -4.22
CA GLY A 9 3.30 -0.35 -3.61
C GLY A 9 2.91 1.02 -3.04
N PHE A 10 3.78 1.68 -2.28
CA PHE A 10 3.56 3.04 -1.76
C PHE A 10 3.45 4.07 -2.86
N GLY A 11 4.27 3.97 -3.92
CA GLY A 11 4.18 4.87 -5.07
C GLY A 11 2.84 4.75 -5.80
N LEU A 12 2.34 3.53 -5.98
CA LEU A 12 1.03 3.27 -6.59
C LEU A 12 -0.11 3.76 -5.70
N ASP A 13 -0.03 3.53 -4.39
CA ASP A 13 -1.00 4.03 -3.42
C ASP A 13 -1.10 5.55 -3.47
N SER A 14 0.04 6.25 -3.45
CA SER A 14 0.10 7.71 -3.59
C SER A 14 -0.49 8.20 -4.93
N LEU A 15 -0.24 7.48 -6.04
CA LEU A 15 -0.84 7.83 -7.33
C LEU A 15 -2.36 7.67 -7.31
N VAL A 16 -2.86 6.61 -6.68
CA VAL A 16 -4.31 6.38 -6.53
C VAL A 16 -4.93 7.48 -5.69
N GLU A 17 -4.33 7.87 -4.57
CA GLU A 17 -4.83 8.95 -3.72
C GLU A 17 -4.86 10.30 -4.43
N VAL A 18 -3.76 10.67 -5.11
CA VAL A 18 -3.71 11.92 -5.89
C VAL A 18 -4.73 11.91 -7.02
N SER A 19 -4.90 10.78 -7.71
CA SER A 19 -5.89 10.63 -8.78
C SER A 19 -7.31 10.76 -8.26
N SER A 20 -7.61 10.17 -7.11
CA SER A 20 -8.91 10.27 -6.45
C SER A 20 -9.21 11.70 -6.01
N ALA A 21 -8.26 12.35 -5.34
CA ALA A 21 -8.38 13.74 -4.92
C ALA A 21 -8.56 14.68 -6.12
N ALA A 22 -7.82 14.46 -7.21
CA ALA A 22 -7.96 15.21 -8.45
C ALA A 22 -9.34 15.01 -9.10
N ALA A 23 -9.88 13.78 -9.08
CA ALA A 23 -11.22 13.48 -9.59
C ALA A 23 -12.31 14.21 -8.78
N VAL A 24 -12.18 14.25 -7.45
CA VAL A 24 -13.08 15.01 -6.57
C VAL A 24 -12.96 16.51 -6.84
N ALA A 25 -11.73 17.05 -6.92
CA ALA A 25 -11.52 18.46 -7.23
C ALA A 25 -12.09 18.84 -8.62
N TRP A 26 -11.89 17.97 -9.62
CA TRP A 26 -12.45 18.16 -10.96
C TRP A 26 -13.97 18.16 -10.97
N GLN A 27 -14.63 17.36 -10.13
CA GLN A 27 -16.07 17.35 -9.97
C GLN A 27 -16.58 18.74 -9.62
N PHE A 28 -15.93 19.44 -8.69
CA PHE A 28 -16.34 20.77 -8.21
C PHE A 28 -15.88 21.93 -9.09
N SER A 29 -15.18 21.68 -10.20
CA SER A 29 -14.70 22.72 -11.12
C SER A 29 -15.78 23.34 -12.00
N THR A 30 -17.03 22.86 -11.92
CA THR A 30 -18.18 23.38 -12.67
C THR A 30 -19.42 23.48 -11.78
N PRO A 31 -20.40 24.35 -12.13
CA PRO A 31 -21.65 24.46 -11.40
C PRO A 31 -22.46 23.16 -11.36
N ASP A 32 -22.39 22.36 -12.41
CA ASP A 32 -23.07 21.06 -12.51
C ASP A 32 -22.17 19.91 -12.01
N HIS A 33 -21.91 19.90 -10.69
CA HIS A 33 -21.07 18.87 -10.08
C HIS A 33 -21.77 17.52 -9.93
N GLU A 34 -23.11 17.48 -9.93
CA GLU A 34 -23.86 16.21 -9.85
C GLU A 34 -23.65 15.34 -11.09
N ALA A 35 -23.62 15.96 -12.29
CA ALA A 35 -23.35 15.25 -13.53
C ALA A 35 -21.95 14.60 -13.55
N ARG A 36 -20.97 15.23 -12.89
CA ARG A 36 -19.59 14.73 -12.82
C ARG A 36 -19.35 13.76 -11.65
N GLU A 37 -20.23 13.75 -10.66
CA GLU A 37 -20.05 12.87 -9.48
C GLU A 37 -19.97 11.40 -9.88
N LYS A 38 -20.79 10.94 -10.81
CA LYS A 38 -20.76 9.55 -11.30
C LYS A 38 -19.44 9.20 -11.98
N ALA A 39 -18.86 10.14 -12.72
CA ALA A 39 -17.56 9.94 -13.36
C ALA A 39 -16.44 9.93 -12.32
N ALA A 40 -16.44 10.83 -11.34
CA ALA A 40 -15.50 10.84 -10.24
C ALA A 40 -15.55 9.54 -9.43
N LEU A 41 -16.75 9.06 -9.07
CA LEU A 41 -16.93 7.78 -8.39
C LEU A 41 -16.40 6.59 -9.19
N ARG A 42 -16.55 6.58 -10.51
CA ARG A 42 -15.98 5.52 -11.37
C ARG A 42 -14.46 5.55 -11.37
N ILE A 43 -13.86 6.74 -11.46
CA ILE A 43 -12.39 6.89 -11.41
C ILE A 43 -11.87 6.38 -10.07
N ILE A 44 -12.47 6.81 -8.95
CA ILE A 44 -12.10 6.37 -7.60
C ILE A 44 -12.24 4.84 -7.49
N ALA A 45 -13.35 4.27 -7.91
CA ALA A 45 -13.59 2.83 -7.83
C ALA A 45 -12.59 2.04 -8.68
N LEU A 46 -12.34 2.45 -9.92
CA LEU A 46 -11.39 1.76 -10.82
C LEU A 46 -9.96 1.83 -10.27
N SER A 47 -9.53 2.98 -9.77
CA SER A 47 -8.21 3.14 -9.17
C SER A 47 -8.05 2.24 -7.94
N PHE A 48 -9.08 2.19 -7.08
CA PHE A 48 -9.08 1.33 -5.90
C PHE A 48 -9.04 -0.17 -6.26
N PHE A 49 -9.85 -0.61 -7.22
CA PHE A 49 -9.84 -2.01 -7.64
C PHE A 49 -8.53 -2.40 -8.32
N ALA A 50 -7.92 -1.52 -9.10
CA ALA A 50 -6.61 -1.74 -9.70
C ALA A 50 -5.52 -1.91 -8.62
N LEU A 51 -5.51 -1.05 -7.61
CA LEU A 51 -4.60 -1.17 -6.47
C LEU A 51 -4.84 -2.47 -5.69
N ALA A 52 -6.09 -2.80 -5.39
CA ALA A 52 -6.45 -4.03 -4.68
C ALA A 52 -6.01 -5.28 -5.44
N ALA A 53 -6.20 -5.32 -6.76
CA ALA A 53 -5.74 -6.40 -7.61
C ALA A 53 -4.21 -6.53 -7.58
N TYR A 54 -3.49 -5.41 -7.71
CA TYR A 54 -2.02 -5.39 -7.63
C TYR A 54 -1.53 -5.94 -6.29
N VAL A 55 -2.06 -5.42 -5.17
CA VAL A 55 -1.66 -5.87 -3.81
C VAL A 55 -1.98 -7.35 -3.61
N SER A 56 -3.12 -7.83 -4.11
CA SER A 56 -3.51 -9.24 -4.02
C SER A 56 -2.54 -10.14 -4.78
N VAL A 57 -2.18 -9.76 -6.00
CA VAL A 57 -1.21 -10.52 -6.83
C VAL A 57 0.16 -10.56 -6.15
N GLU A 58 0.67 -9.43 -5.68
CA GLU A 58 1.97 -9.38 -4.99
C GLU A 58 1.95 -10.17 -3.68
N SER A 59 0.84 -10.15 -2.94
CA SER A 59 0.68 -10.95 -1.71
C SER A 59 0.72 -12.44 -2.01
N VAL A 60 0.03 -12.90 -3.05
CA VAL A 60 0.07 -14.30 -3.48
C VAL A 60 1.47 -14.69 -3.94
N ARG A 61 2.15 -13.84 -4.71
CA ARG A 61 3.54 -14.09 -5.15
C ARG A 61 4.50 -14.21 -3.98
N ALA A 62 4.33 -13.36 -2.96
CA ALA A 62 5.12 -13.43 -1.73
C ALA A 62 4.88 -14.73 -0.95
N LEU A 63 3.62 -15.16 -0.81
CA LEU A 63 3.25 -16.41 -0.16
C LEU A 63 3.79 -17.64 -0.90
N LEU A 64 3.86 -17.60 -2.22
CA LEU A 64 4.42 -18.67 -3.06
C LEU A 64 5.97 -18.64 -3.11
N GLY A 65 6.63 -17.72 -2.40
CA GLY A 65 8.07 -17.62 -2.34
C GLY A 65 8.73 -16.98 -3.58
N TYR A 66 7.95 -16.37 -4.48
CA TYR A 66 8.48 -15.67 -5.66
C TYR A 66 8.97 -14.25 -5.36
N ALA A 67 8.64 -13.71 -4.19
CA ALA A 67 9.07 -12.39 -3.77
C ALA A 67 9.53 -12.43 -2.31
N GLU A 68 10.77 -12.02 -2.05
CA GLU A 68 11.25 -11.80 -0.67
C GLU A 68 10.93 -10.36 -0.27
N PRO A 69 10.09 -10.13 0.74
CA PRO A 69 9.85 -8.80 1.26
C PRO A 69 11.12 -8.28 1.93
N ARG A 70 11.82 -7.38 1.25
CA ARG A 70 12.99 -6.71 1.84
C ARG A 70 12.53 -5.50 2.63
N PRO A 71 12.80 -5.44 3.94
CA PRO A 71 12.48 -4.27 4.74
C PRO A 71 13.25 -3.06 4.21
N SER A 72 12.54 -1.99 3.90
CA SER A 72 13.10 -0.71 3.49
C SER A 72 12.86 0.30 4.59
N ILE A 73 13.91 0.93 5.12
CA ILE A 73 13.79 1.99 6.12
C ILE A 73 12.90 3.11 5.60
N VAL A 74 13.04 3.47 4.32
CA VAL A 74 12.19 4.47 3.68
C VAL A 74 10.73 4.04 3.68
N GLY A 75 10.45 2.77 3.36
CA GLY A 75 9.09 2.22 3.41
C GLY A 75 8.48 2.23 4.81
N ILE A 76 9.27 1.92 5.84
CA ILE A 76 8.83 1.96 7.25
C ILE A 76 8.51 3.40 7.67
N VAL A 77 9.37 4.36 7.34
CA VAL A 77 9.15 5.78 7.67
C VAL A 77 7.91 6.31 6.95
N LEU A 78 7.75 6.02 5.65
CA LEU A 78 6.57 6.42 4.89
C LEU A 78 5.29 5.82 5.47
N ALA A 79 5.30 4.53 5.81
CA ALA A 79 4.15 3.87 6.43
C ALA A 79 3.80 4.47 7.80
N ALA A 80 4.81 4.82 8.61
CA ALA A 80 4.59 5.47 9.90
C ALA A 80 4.00 6.89 9.73
N VAL A 81 4.51 7.68 8.79
CA VAL A 81 3.97 9.01 8.47
C VAL A 81 2.54 8.89 7.94
N SER A 82 2.28 7.97 7.03
CA SER A 82 0.94 7.70 6.51
C SER A 82 -0.04 7.33 7.61
N LEU A 83 0.38 6.51 8.57
CA LEU A 83 -0.46 6.08 9.68
C LEU A 83 -0.92 7.24 10.56
N VAL A 84 -0.14 8.31 10.65
CA VAL A 84 -0.50 9.53 11.41
C VAL A 84 -1.33 10.50 10.56
N VAL A 85 -0.90 10.74 9.32
CA VAL A 85 -1.49 11.77 8.46
C VAL A 85 -2.83 11.32 7.86
N MET A 86 -2.93 10.08 7.41
CA MET A 86 -4.09 9.58 6.68
C MET A 86 -5.39 9.51 7.49
N PRO A 87 -5.42 9.11 8.77
CA PRO A 87 -6.65 9.15 9.56
C PRO A 87 -7.21 10.56 9.72
N TRP A 88 -6.33 11.53 9.91
CA TRP A 88 -6.71 12.93 10.00
C TRP A 88 -7.25 13.45 8.66
N LEU A 89 -6.57 13.11 7.57
CA LEU A 89 -7.00 13.48 6.21
C LEU A 89 -8.34 12.83 5.87
N SER A 90 -8.52 11.53 6.16
CA SER A 90 -9.79 10.82 5.97
C SER A 90 -10.93 11.46 6.75
N TRP A 91 -10.67 11.87 7.99
CA TRP A 91 -11.67 12.56 8.80
C TRP A 91 -12.06 13.91 8.19
N ALA A 92 -11.08 14.71 7.76
CA ALA A 92 -11.30 16.00 7.12
C ALA A 92 -12.09 15.85 5.81
N GLN A 93 -11.68 14.94 4.93
CA GLN A 93 -12.37 14.61 3.68
C GLN A 93 -13.83 14.18 3.94
N ARG A 94 -14.03 13.32 4.92
CA ARG A 94 -15.38 12.82 5.27
C ARG A 94 -16.29 13.91 5.80
N ARG A 95 -15.75 14.82 6.62
CA ARG A 95 -16.48 15.95 7.13
C ARG A 95 -16.89 16.89 6.00
N THR A 96 -15.95 17.32 5.19
CA THR A 96 -16.20 18.20 4.04
C THR A 96 -17.13 17.53 3.02
N GLY A 97 -16.93 16.25 2.74
CA GLY A 97 -17.81 15.52 1.80
C GLY A 97 -19.26 15.42 2.28
N ARG A 98 -19.49 15.35 3.59
CA ARG A 98 -20.84 15.39 4.15
C ARG A 98 -21.46 16.79 4.08
N GLU A 99 -20.68 17.83 4.38
CA GLU A 99 -21.13 19.22 4.31
C GLU A 99 -21.48 19.63 2.86
N LEU A 100 -20.78 19.05 1.88
CA LEU A 100 -21.01 19.26 0.44
C LEU A 100 -21.99 18.26 -0.19
N GLU A 101 -22.57 17.34 0.61
CA GLU A 101 -23.42 16.23 0.14
C GLU A 101 -22.81 15.39 -0.99
N SER A 102 -21.47 15.38 -1.08
CA SER A 102 -20.72 14.70 -2.14
C SER A 102 -20.41 13.25 -1.78
N ARG A 103 -20.97 12.33 -2.55
CA ARG A 103 -20.73 10.89 -2.40
C ARG A 103 -19.31 10.51 -2.80
N SER A 104 -18.74 11.20 -3.79
CA SER A 104 -17.36 10.95 -4.26
C SER A 104 -16.34 11.32 -3.19
N ALA A 105 -16.49 12.48 -2.52
CA ALA A 105 -15.62 12.88 -1.42
C ALA A 105 -15.73 11.93 -0.21
N VAL A 106 -16.92 11.43 0.10
CA VAL A 106 -17.12 10.42 1.14
C VAL A 106 -16.51 9.07 0.73
N ALA A 107 -16.59 8.68 -0.54
CA ALA A 107 -15.98 7.45 -1.03
C ALA A 107 -14.44 7.52 -0.98
N ASP A 108 -13.85 8.65 -1.38
CA ASP A 108 -12.42 8.94 -1.30
C ASP A 108 -11.92 8.85 0.16
N SER A 109 -12.66 9.43 1.11
CA SER A 109 -12.32 9.34 2.54
C SER A 109 -12.29 7.89 3.07
N LYS A 110 -13.14 7.01 2.56
CA LYS A 110 -13.14 5.58 2.94
C LYS A 110 -11.93 4.86 2.36
N GLN A 111 -11.53 5.21 1.13
CA GLN A 111 -10.32 4.69 0.50
C GLN A 111 -9.09 5.05 1.32
N THR A 112 -8.94 6.34 1.67
CA THR A 112 -7.84 6.83 2.53
C THR A 112 -7.79 6.09 3.87
N LEU A 113 -8.95 5.80 4.47
CA LEU A 113 -9.03 5.03 5.71
C LEU A 113 -8.56 3.57 5.52
N LEU A 114 -8.94 2.92 4.41
CA LEU A 114 -8.48 1.56 4.10
C LEU A 114 -6.97 1.50 3.88
N CYS A 115 -6.39 2.49 3.20
CA CYS A 115 -4.92 2.61 3.07
C CYS A 115 -4.24 2.77 4.43
N THR A 116 -4.87 3.49 5.37
CA THR A 116 -4.40 3.58 6.76
C THR A 116 -4.36 2.20 7.42
N TYR A 117 -5.40 1.39 7.30
CA TYR A 117 -5.42 0.03 7.86
C TYR A 117 -4.35 -0.86 7.23
N LEU A 118 -4.16 -0.80 5.92
CA LEU A 118 -3.12 -1.56 5.23
C LEU A 118 -1.72 -1.16 5.70
N SER A 119 -1.47 0.14 5.88
CA SER A 119 -0.21 0.65 6.43
C SER A 119 0.03 0.17 7.86
N ALA A 120 -1.01 0.14 8.70
CA ALA A 120 -0.93 -0.38 10.06
C ALA A 120 -0.57 -1.87 10.07
N VAL A 121 -1.25 -2.69 9.26
CA VAL A 121 -0.98 -4.13 9.14
C VAL A 121 0.44 -4.38 8.66
N LEU A 122 0.92 -3.60 7.67
CA LEU A 122 2.30 -3.68 7.18
C LEU A 122 3.31 -3.35 8.27
N LEU A 123 3.11 -2.26 9.02
CA LEU A 123 4.02 -1.88 10.11
C LEU A 123 4.06 -2.92 11.23
N VAL A 124 2.90 -3.43 11.63
CA VAL A 124 2.80 -4.49 12.63
C VAL A 124 3.49 -5.76 12.13
N GLY A 125 3.25 -6.17 10.89
CA GLY A 125 3.88 -7.34 10.28
C GLY A 125 5.40 -7.21 10.21
N LEU A 126 5.91 -6.06 9.73
CA LEU A 126 7.34 -5.78 9.66
C LEU A 126 7.97 -5.67 11.06
N GLY A 127 7.26 -5.05 12.00
CA GLY A 127 7.71 -4.91 13.39
C GLY A 127 7.80 -6.27 14.10
N LEU A 128 6.80 -7.11 13.98
CA LEU A 128 6.80 -8.46 14.54
C LEU A 128 7.90 -9.32 13.93
N ASN A 129 8.08 -9.27 12.61
CA ASN A 129 9.15 -10.00 11.94
C ASN A 129 10.55 -9.51 12.37
N SER A 130 10.71 -8.19 12.57
CA SER A 130 11.98 -7.61 13.04
C SER A 130 12.29 -7.92 14.51
N LEU A 131 11.27 -7.91 15.38
CA LEU A 131 11.46 -8.07 16.83
C LEU A 131 11.53 -9.55 17.27
N PHE A 132 10.74 -10.40 16.65
CA PHE A 132 10.63 -11.81 17.07
C PHE A 132 11.45 -12.77 16.21
N GLY A 133 12.09 -12.27 15.11
CA GLY A 133 12.92 -13.11 14.24
C GLY A 133 12.18 -14.38 13.81
N TRP A 134 10.88 -14.26 13.52
CA TRP A 134 10.02 -15.40 13.20
C TRP A 134 10.45 -16.02 11.87
N SER A 135 11.61 -16.69 11.97
CA SER A 135 12.24 -17.47 10.89
C SER A 135 11.60 -18.85 10.69
N TRP A 136 10.48 -19.15 11.35
CA TRP A 136 9.85 -20.45 11.14
C TRP A 136 9.08 -20.54 9.81
N ALA A 137 9.01 -19.47 9.06
CA ALA A 137 8.61 -19.46 7.66
C ALA A 137 9.79 -19.70 6.69
N ASP A 138 10.98 -20.04 7.20
CA ASP A 138 12.12 -20.49 6.40
C ASP A 138 12.30 -22.02 6.52
N PRO A 139 11.40 -22.83 5.92
CA PRO A 139 11.55 -24.30 5.94
C PRO A 139 12.62 -24.80 4.98
N ILE A 140 13.31 -23.92 4.24
CA ILE A 140 14.31 -24.31 3.26
C ILE A 140 15.55 -23.42 3.41
N ARG A 141 16.19 -23.47 4.56
CA ARG A 141 17.60 -23.18 4.64
C ARG A 141 18.33 -24.31 3.95
N ARG A 142 18.57 -24.17 2.65
CA ARG A 142 19.44 -25.10 1.91
C ARG A 142 20.73 -25.28 2.70
N PRO A 143 21.10 -26.52 3.08
CA PRO A 143 22.39 -26.76 3.70
C PRO A 143 23.44 -26.30 2.70
N ASP A 144 24.22 -25.30 3.11
CA ASP A 144 25.38 -24.80 2.38
C ASP A 144 26.36 -25.96 2.22
N HIS A 145 26.33 -26.60 1.05
CA HIS A 145 27.34 -27.55 0.65
C HIS A 145 28.64 -26.79 0.39
N ARG A 146 29.23 -26.23 1.45
CA ARG A 146 30.65 -25.92 1.44
C ARG A 146 31.41 -27.24 1.26
N ARG A 147 31.57 -27.62 -0.03
CA ARG A 147 32.57 -28.59 -0.44
C ARG A 147 33.89 -28.19 0.21
N ARG A 148 34.23 -28.90 1.30
CA ARG A 148 35.59 -28.93 1.82
C ARG A 148 36.49 -29.40 0.67
N ARG A 149 37.13 -28.47 -0.02
CA ARG A 149 38.28 -28.78 -0.84
C ARG A 149 39.38 -29.28 0.11
N ARG A 150 39.56 -30.57 0.15
CA ARG A 150 40.75 -31.17 0.73
C ARG A 150 41.96 -30.66 -0.02
N PRO A 151 43.01 -30.13 0.62
CA PRO A 151 44.26 -29.89 0.00
C PRO A 151 44.92 -31.25 -0.31
N ARG A 152 45.21 -31.51 -1.60
CA ARG A 152 46.11 -32.60 -1.97
C ARG A 152 47.48 -32.22 -1.44
N ARG A 153 48.00 -33.05 -0.50
CA ARG A 153 49.41 -33.11 -0.20
C ARG A 153 50.09 -33.92 -1.31
N THR A 154 51.04 -33.35 -1.94
CA THR A 154 52.22 -34.01 -2.51
C THR A 154 53.43 -33.34 -1.94
#